data_2c76300bdd3b9535343099b05db878ab
#
_entry.id   2c76300bdd3b9535343099b05db878ab
#
_cell.length_a   1.000
_cell.length_b   1.000
_cell.length_c   1.000
_cell.angle_alpha   90.00
_cell.angle_beta   90.00
_cell.angle_gamma   90.00
#
_symmetry.space_group_name_H-M   'P 1'
#
loop_
_entity.id
_entity.type
_entity.pdbx_description
1 polymer ?
#
loop_
_entity_poly.entity_id
_entity_poly.type
_entity_poly.pdbx_seq_one_letter_code
_entity_poly.pdbx_strand_id
1 'polypeptide(L)'
;MGNRALITGKNSTVGVELHWNGGMDSVAPFLKYASFHTSQGLGEKAHDEGLATLITIANNFFKLGSVHVVSIDPRNLEAHSPGDNGIYVVNENWDIIQRIDAPAVEQNGHDFNEMMEAIDEAQPENVQLGKKFLESKVVPVEEVEVGMTVFKRSIHGWKEHTVVSLGNPEEGKSVPAMCPDNSPYTGEYPAWNINGYVIDKNVRVAV
;
A
#
# COMPACT_ATOMS: atom_id res chain seq x y z
N MET A 1 -14.52 -19.03 17.91
CA MET A 1 -13.60 -19.47 16.83
C MET A 1 -12.73 -18.26 16.49
N GLY A 2 -11.44 -18.45 16.34
CA GLY A 2 -10.56 -17.39 15.90
C GLY A 2 -10.77 -17.07 14.41
N ASN A 3 -10.18 -15.99 13.95
CA ASN A 3 -10.16 -15.61 12.53
C ASN A 3 -8.68 -15.33 12.17
N ARG A 4 -7.85 -16.36 12.34
CA ARG A 4 -6.39 -16.26 12.23
C ARG A 4 -5.93 -16.46 10.79
N ALA A 5 -4.83 -15.80 10.45
CA ALA A 5 -4.08 -16.05 9.22
C ALA A 5 -2.60 -15.86 9.45
N LEU A 6 -1.79 -16.54 8.65
CA LEU A 6 -0.36 -16.30 8.54
C LEU A 6 -0.06 -15.63 7.20
N ILE A 7 0.66 -14.52 7.22
CA ILE A 7 1.11 -13.80 6.03
C ILE A 7 2.62 -13.89 5.94
N THR A 8 3.16 -14.34 4.80
CA THR A 8 4.60 -14.53 4.63
C THR A 8 5.02 -14.28 3.18
N GLY A 9 6.30 -14.01 2.98
CA GLY A 9 6.91 -13.99 1.65
C GLY A 9 7.28 -15.39 1.16
N LYS A 10 7.38 -15.57 -0.15
CA LYS A 10 7.88 -16.79 -0.74
C LYS A 10 9.32 -17.06 -0.25
N ASN A 11 9.60 -18.25 0.24
CA ASN A 11 10.87 -18.64 0.84
C ASN A 11 11.32 -17.85 2.09
N SER A 12 10.43 -17.06 2.69
CA SER A 12 10.71 -16.38 3.94
C SER A 12 10.81 -17.37 5.11
N THR A 13 11.70 -17.09 6.06
CA THR A 13 11.79 -17.80 7.33
C THR A 13 11.00 -17.13 8.46
N VAL A 14 10.27 -16.07 8.11
CA VAL A 14 9.48 -15.25 9.04
C VAL A 14 8.09 -15.01 8.46
N GLY A 15 7.08 -15.05 9.30
CA GLY A 15 5.71 -14.70 8.96
C GLY A 15 5.07 -13.78 9.99
N VAL A 16 4.00 -13.14 9.59
CA VAL A 16 3.13 -12.33 10.44
C VAL A 16 1.83 -13.08 10.65
N GLU A 17 1.58 -13.52 11.88
CA GLU A 17 0.32 -14.14 12.25
C GLU A 17 -0.63 -13.06 12.76
N LEU A 18 -1.80 -12.97 12.13
CA LEU A 18 -2.94 -12.19 12.59
C LEU A 18 -3.85 -13.11 13.40
N HIS A 19 -4.18 -12.71 14.63
CA HIS A 19 -5.10 -13.48 15.47
C HIS A 19 -6.57 -13.24 15.13
N TRP A 20 -6.87 -12.07 14.55
CA TRP A 20 -8.20 -11.65 14.08
C TRP A 20 -8.09 -11.07 12.67
N ASN A 21 -9.22 -10.94 11.99
CA ASN A 21 -9.31 -10.36 10.65
C ASN A 21 -8.34 -11.04 9.65
N GLY A 22 -8.21 -12.36 9.74
CA GLY A 22 -7.39 -13.16 8.83
C GLY A 22 -8.09 -13.56 7.53
N GLY A 23 -9.36 -13.18 7.33
CA GLY A 23 -10.08 -13.40 6.08
C GLY A 23 -9.51 -12.58 4.92
N MET A 24 -9.81 -12.98 3.69
CA MET A 24 -9.39 -12.26 2.48
C MET A 24 -9.89 -10.82 2.46
N ASP A 25 -11.11 -10.61 2.95
CA ASP A 25 -11.78 -9.31 3.10
C ASP A 25 -11.04 -8.30 3.99
N SER A 26 -10.11 -8.78 4.82
CA SER A 26 -9.29 -7.97 5.69
C SER A 26 -7.82 -7.99 5.28
N VAL A 27 -7.27 -9.16 4.93
CA VAL A 27 -5.86 -9.31 4.55
C VAL A 27 -5.55 -8.54 3.27
N ALA A 28 -6.43 -8.58 2.26
CA ALA A 28 -6.21 -7.85 1.02
C ALA A 28 -6.15 -6.30 1.25
N PRO A 29 -7.03 -5.67 2.04
CA PRO A 29 -6.88 -4.27 2.45
C PRO A 29 -5.57 -3.98 3.19
N PHE A 30 -5.12 -4.83 4.13
CA PHE A 30 -3.84 -4.64 4.81
C PHE A 30 -2.65 -4.61 3.85
N LEU A 31 -2.60 -5.56 2.93
CA LEU A 31 -1.54 -5.63 1.91
C LEU A 31 -1.60 -4.43 0.97
N LYS A 32 -2.80 -4.04 0.54
CA LYS A 32 -3.00 -2.88 -0.30
C LYS A 32 -2.57 -1.59 0.40
N TYR A 33 -2.96 -1.42 1.66
CA TYR A 33 -2.56 -0.26 2.46
C TYR A 33 -1.04 -0.21 2.63
N ALA A 34 -0.40 -1.34 2.96
CA ALA A 34 1.05 -1.45 3.06
C ALA A 34 1.77 -1.06 1.76
N SER A 35 1.21 -1.43 0.59
CA SER A 35 1.77 -1.08 -0.71
C SER A 35 1.83 0.43 -0.98
N PHE A 36 1.03 1.23 -0.30
CA PHE A 36 1.10 2.68 -0.37
C PHE A 36 2.24 3.27 0.48
N HIS A 37 2.69 2.57 1.50
CA HIS A 37 3.76 3.02 2.39
C HIS A 37 5.15 2.57 1.95
N THR A 38 5.27 1.39 1.34
CA THR A 38 6.53 0.92 0.75
C THR A 38 6.30 0.21 -0.58
N SER A 39 7.22 0.39 -1.52
CA SER A 39 7.22 -0.34 -2.80
C SER A 39 7.77 -1.76 -2.67
N GLN A 40 8.34 -2.11 -1.52
CA GLN A 40 8.91 -3.42 -1.27
C GLN A 40 7.94 -4.26 -0.44
N GLY A 41 7.30 -5.22 -1.08
CA GLY A 41 6.47 -6.21 -0.43
C GLY A 41 7.28 -7.31 0.27
N LEU A 42 6.68 -8.48 0.45
CA LEU A 42 7.28 -9.55 1.23
C LEU A 42 8.17 -10.53 0.43
N GLY A 43 8.53 -10.25 -0.79
CA GLY A 43 9.43 -10.97 -1.70
C GLY A 43 9.96 -12.38 -1.33
N GLU A 44 10.84 -12.95 -2.14
CA GLU A 44 11.43 -14.27 -1.87
C GLU A 44 12.29 -14.33 -0.60
N LYS A 45 12.87 -13.20 -0.23
CA LYS A 45 13.50 -13.00 1.08
C LYS A 45 12.69 -11.88 1.72
N ALA A 46 12.16 -12.12 2.93
CA ALA A 46 11.48 -11.09 3.67
C ALA A 46 12.34 -9.82 3.64
N HIS A 47 11.92 -8.84 2.84
CA HIS A 47 12.53 -7.54 2.92
C HIS A 47 12.12 -6.94 4.25
N ASP A 48 13.09 -6.62 5.07
CA ASP A 48 12.88 -6.12 6.43
C ASP A 48 11.92 -4.93 6.43
N GLU A 49 11.95 -4.09 5.37
CA GLU A 49 11.07 -2.93 5.22
C GLU A 49 9.60 -3.32 5.01
N GLY A 50 9.31 -4.25 4.10
CA GLY A 50 7.93 -4.71 3.84
C GLY A 50 7.32 -5.38 5.06
N LEU A 51 8.07 -6.25 5.71
CA LEU A 51 7.63 -6.94 6.92
C LEU A 51 7.39 -5.93 8.06
N ALA A 52 8.33 -5.02 8.30
CA ALA A 52 8.20 -3.98 9.33
C ALA A 52 6.99 -3.07 9.07
N THR A 53 6.75 -2.72 7.82
CA THR A 53 5.59 -1.92 7.41
C THR A 53 4.28 -2.65 7.73
N LEU A 54 4.15 -3.91 7.31
CA LEU A 54 2.94 -4.70 7.57
C LEU A 54 2.68 -4.88 9.07
N ILE A 55 3.73 -5.21 9.84
CA ILE A 55 3.64 -5.36 11.29
C ILE A 55 3.19 -4.05 11.94
N THR A 56 3.76 -2.93 11.53
CA THR A 56 3.43 -1.61 12.09
C THR A 56 1.99 -1.25 11.84
N ILE A 57 1.51 -1.39 10.59
CA ILE A 57 0.13 -1.10 10.19
C ILE A 57 -0.84 -1.98 10.97
N ALA A 58 -0.58 -3.28 11.01
CA ALA A 58 -1.44 -4.23 11.72
C ALA A 58 -1.47 -3.98 13.24
N ASN A 59 -0.33 -3.70 13.86
CA ASN A 59 -0.28 -3.39 15.31
C ASN A 59 -1.03 -2.09 15.65
N ASN A 60 -0.97 -1.07 14.82
CA ASN A 60 -1.73 0.16 15.02
C ASN A 60 -3.23 -0.12 14.94
N PHE A 61 -3.66 -0.94 14.00
CA PHE A 61 -5.06 -1.32 13.85
C PHE A 61 -5.57 -2.16 15.02
N PHE A 62 -4.85 -3.19 15.42
CA PHE A 62 -5.27 -4.14 16.46
C PHE A 62 -4.98 -3.69 17.90
N LYS A 63 -4.24 -2.61 18.13
CA LYS A 63 -3.92 -2.06 19.47
C LYS A 63 -3.27 -3.06 20.42
N LEU A 64 -2.24 -3.78 20.00
CA LEU A 64 -1.45 -4.76 20.74
C LEU A 64 -2.14 -6.13 21.00
N GLY A 65 -1.35 -7.18 20.86
CA GLY A 65 -1.69 -8.55 21.28
C GLY A 65 -2.38 -9.42 20.23
N SER A 66 -2.60 -8.91 19.01
CA SER A 66 -3.25 -9.67 17.92
C SER A 66 -2.37 -9.89 16.70
N VAL A 67 -1.12 -9.40 16.74
CA VAL A 67 -0.13 -9.57 15.67
C VAL A 67 1.11 -10.22 16.25
N HIS A 68 1.52 -11.34 15.69
CA HIS A 68 2.70 -12.07 16.13
C HIS A 68 3.68 -12.26 14.98
N VAL A 69 4.96 -12.09 15.26
CA VAL A 69 6.03 -12.47 14.33
C VAL A 69 6.44 -13.89 14.68
N VAL A 70 6.32 -14.78 13.71
CA VAL A 70 6.59 -16.20 13.90
C VAL A 70 7.71 -16.69 13.00
N SER A 71 8.56 -17.58 13.50
CA SER A 71 9.54 -18.28 12.69
C SER A 71 8.85 -19.41 11.94
N ILE A 72 9.14 -19.56 10.65
CA ILE A 72 8.56 -20.57 9.78
C ILE A 72 9.63 -21.34 9.01
N ASP A 73 9.34 -22.57 8.63
CA ASP A 73 10.14 -23.32 7.66
C ASP A 73 9.50 -23.18 6.27
N PRO A 74 10.11 -22.46 5.32
CA PRO A 74 9.52 -22.24 3.99
C PRO A 74 9.40 -23.56 3.18
N ARG A 75 10.06 -24.62 3.58
CA ARG A 75 9.96 -25.95 2.95
C ARG A 75 8.75 -26.74 3.45
N ASN A 76 8.14 -26.31 4.54
CA ASN A 76 7.00 -26.99 5.16
C ASN A 76 6.02 -25.95 5.73
N LEU A 77 5.52 -25.05 4.87
CA LEU A 77 4.62 -23.98 5.28
C LEU A 77 3.33 -24.51 5.92
N GLU A 78 2.79 -25.62 5.41
CA GLU A 78 1.55 -26.22 5.93
C GLU A 78 1.58 -26.51 7.42
N ALA A 79 2.77 -26.88 7.95
CA ALA A 79 2.96 -27.11 9.40
C ALA A 79 2.80 -25.84 10.25
N HIS A 80 2.80 -24.67 9.63
CA HIS A 80 2.66 -23.37 10.29
C HIS A 80 1.27 -22.77 10.09
N SER A 81 0.34 -23.47 9.46
CA SER A 81 -1.02 -22.97 9.24
C SER A 81 -1.72 -22.74 10.59
N PRO A 82 -2.29 -21.55 10.83
CA PRO A 82 -3.09 -21.30 12.02
C PRO A 82 -4.48 -21.96 11.97
N GLY A 83 -4.86 -22.55 10.83
CA GLY A 83 -6.06 -23.36 10.64
C GLY A 83 -7.30 -22.61 10.20
N ASP A 84 -7.50 -21.35 10.54
CA ASP A 84 -8.76 -20.64 10.25
C ASP A 84 -8.83 -20.15 8.79
N ASN A 85 -7.91 -19.28 8.40
CA ASN A 85 -7.82 -18.74 7.03
C ASN A 85 -6.53 -19.15 6.32
N GLY A 86 -5.75 -20.03 6.94
CA GLY A 86 -4.53 -20.57 6.35
C GLY A 86 -3.43 -19.54 6.19
N ILE A 87 -2.64 -19.73 5.14
CA ILE A 87 -1.43 -18.94 4.88
C ILE A 87 -1.58 -18.18 3.57
N TYR A 88 -1.26 -16.90 3.61
CA TYR A 88 -1.12 -16.02 2.45
C TYR A 88 0.36 -15.88 2.10
N VAL A 89 0.76 -16.36 0.93
CA VAL A 89 2.11 -16.14 0.40
C VAL A 89 2.09 -14.93 -0.52
N VAL A 90 2.88 -13.92 -0.19
CA VAL A 90 2.86 -12.59 -0.82
C VAL A 90 4.19 -12.34 -1.52
N ASN A 91 4.16 -11.72 -2.70
CA ASN A 91 5.35 -11.36 -3.46
C ASN A 91 5.88 -9.94 -3.11
N GLU A 92 6.93 -9.52 -3.80
CA GLU A 92 7.56 -8.20 -3.68
C GLU A 92 6.66 -7.04 -4.13
N ASN A 93 5.58 -7.31 -4.85
CA ASN A 93 4.59 -6.30 -5.29
C ASN A 93 3.33 -6.25 -4.42
N TRP A 94 3.35 -6.94 -3.28
CA TRP A 94 2.21 -7.10 -2.36
C TRP A 94 1.06 -7.96 -2.91
N ASP A 95 1.27 -8.71 -4.01
CA ASP A 95 0.26 -9.62 -4.54
C ASP A 95 0.27 -10.93 -3.78
N ILE A 96 -0.91 -11.47 -3.49
CA ILE A 96 -1.08 -12.81 -2.97
C ILE A 96 -0.86 -13.79 -4.11
N ILE A 97 0.27 -14.51 -4.09
CA ILE A 97 0.66 -15.47 -5.15
C ILE A 97 0.27 -16.90 -4.84
N GLN A 98 -0.04 -17.19 -3.58
CA GLN A 98 -0.46 -18.53 -3.15
C GLN A 98 -1.29 -18.45 -1.86
N ARG A 99 -2.24 -19.35 -1.73
CA ARG A 99 -2.99 -19.63 -0.50
C ARG A 99 -2.75 -21.09 -0.13
N ILE A 100 -2.43 -21.35 1.12
CA ILE A 100 -2.21 -22.68 1.68
C ILE A 100 -3.23 -22.87 2.79
N ASP A 101 -3.90 -24.00 2.81
CA ASP A 101 -4.91 -24.35 3.83
C ASP A 101 -6.04 -23.30 3.94
N ALA A 102 -6.44 -22.77 2.77
CA ALA A 102 -7.51 -21.79 2.69
C ALA A 102 -8.87 -22.43 3.07
N PRO A 103 -9.78 -21.67 3.70
CA PRO A 103 -11.11 -22.18 4.03
C PRO A 103 -11.91 -22.49 2.75
N ALA A 104 -12.79 -23.48 2.82
CA ALA A 104 -13.67 -23.84 1.69
C ALA A 104 -14.62 -22.70 1.29
N VAL A 105 -14.94 -21.82 2.24
CA VAL A 105 -15.78 -20.63 2.02
C VAL A 105 -15.04 -19.45 2.62
N GLU A 106 -14.72 -18.45 1.79
CA GLU A 106 -14.09 -17.21 2.22
C GLU A 106 -15.03 -16.42 3.14
N GLN A 107 -14.44 -15.78 4.15
CA GLN A 107 -15.16 -14.84 5.00
C GLN A 107 -15.27 -13.51 4.27
N ASN A 108 -16.49 -12.99 4.13
CA ASN A 108 -16.82 -11.73 3.46
C ASN A 108 -17.65 -10.86 4.40
N GLY A 109 -17.10 -10.57 5.59
CA GLY A 109 -17.76 -9.76 6.60
C GLY A 109 -17.47 -8.27 6.50
N HIS A 110 -16.42 -7.88 5.74
CA HIS A 110 -15.95 -6.52 5.62
C HIS A 110 -15.98 -6.04 4.16
N ASP A 111 -16.43 -4.80 3.95
CA ASP A 111 -16.24 -4.10 2.68
C ASP A 111 -14.78 -3.65 2.56
N PHE A 112 -14.23 -3.73 1.34
CA PHE A 112 -12.82 -3.42 1.09
C PHE A 112 -12.49 -1.94 1.41
N ASN A 113 -13.34 -1.01 0.99
CA ASN A 113 -13.06 0.42 1.18
C ASN A 113 -13.27 0.83 2.64
N GLU A 114 -14.33 0.32 3.30
CA GLU A 114 -14.54 0.52 4.74
C GLU A 114 -13.37 0.00 5.55
N MET A 115 -12.81 -1.16 5.17
CA MET A 115 -11.64 -1.72 5.84
C MET A 115 -10.38 -0.87 5.60
N MET A 116 -10.20 -0.33 4.38
CA MET A 116 -9.11 0.59 4.07
C MET A 116 -9.20 1.88 4.90
N GLU A 117 -10.39 2.47 5.01
CA GLU A 117 -10.63 3.65 5.85
C GLU A 117 -10.34 3.35 7.33
N ALA A 118 -10.82 2.21 7.85
CA ALA A 118 -10.58 1.82 9.24
C ALA A 118 -9.09 1.55 9.53
N ILE A 119 -8.35 0.98 8.58
CA ILE A 119 -6.90 0.79 8.69
C ILE A 119 -6.20 2.15 8.74
N ASP A 120 -6.59 3.10 7.88
CA ASP A 120 -6.02 4.45 7.82
C ASP A 120 -6.28 5.22 9.12
N GLU A 121 -7.50 5.24 9.61
CA GLU A 121 -7.89 5.89 10.86
C GLU A 121 -7.14 5.35 12.09
N ALA A 122 -6.75 4.09 12.06
CA ALA A 122 -5.99 3.47 13.13
C ALA A 122 -4.50 3.87 13.13
N GLN A 123 -4.00 4.46 12.03
CA GLN A 123 -2.61 4.90 11.95
C GLN A 123 -2.40 6.24 12.67
N PRO A 124 -1.17 6.54 13.11
CA PRO A 124 -0.82 7.87 13.58
C PRO A 124 -1.13 8.94 12.52
N GLU A 125 -1.69 10.09 12.95
CA GLU A 125 -2.18 11.16 12.06
C GLU A 125 -1.17 11.60 10.98
N ASN A 126 0.11 11.65 11.35
CA ASN A 126 1.19 12.07 10.44
C ASN A 126 1.54 11.06 9.34
N VAL A 127 0.97 9.86 9.36
CA VAL A 127 1.20 8.81 8.34
C VAL A 127 -0.10 8.33 7.70
N GLN A 128 -1.25 8.87 8.11
CA GLN A 128 -2.53 8.61 7.45
C GLN A 128 -2.50 9.11 6.00
N LEU A 129 -3.14 8.36 5.13
CA LEU A 129 -3.28 8.71 3.71
C LEU A 129 -4.46 9.67 3.48
N GLY A 130 -5.48 9.54 4.30
CA GLY A 130 -6.73 10.29 4.21
C GLY A 130 -7.69 9.80 3.12
N LYS A 131 -8.97 10.04 3.33
CA LYS A 131 -10.06 9.55 2.48
C LYS A 131 -9.87 9.93 1.00
N LYS A 132 -9.50 11.18 0.73
CA LYS A 132 -9.28 11.69 -0.65
C LYS A 132 -8.21 10.89 -1.41
N PHE A 133 -7.16 10.43 -0.71
CA PHE A 133 -6.15 9.55 -1.31
C PHE A 133 -6.70 8.14 -1.52
N LEU A 134 -7.40 7.59 -0.54
CA LEU A 134 -7.94 6.23 -0.62
C LEU A 134 -8.95 6.07 -1.75
N GLU A 135 -9.77 7.09 -1.99
CA GLU A 135 -10.74 7.15 -3.10
C GLU A 135 -10.09 7.47 -4.46
N SER A 136 -8.81 7.90 -4.49
CA SER A 136 -8.14 8.31 -5.71
C SER A 136 -7.92 7.16 -6.68
N LYS A 137 -7.84 7.48 -7.97
CA LYS A 137 -7.54 6.51 -9.05
C LYS A 137 -6.20 6.80 -9.71
N VAL A 138 -5.65 5.79 -10.36
CA VAL A 138 -4.46 5.93 -11.19
C VAL A 138 -4.91 6.12 -12.64
N VAL A 139 -4.43 7.18 -13.29
CA VAL A 139 -4.73 7.49 -14.70
C VAL A 139 -3.43 7.63 -15.48
N PRO A 140 -3.44 7.41 -16.81
CA PRO A 140 -2.34 7.79 -17.67
C PRO A 140 -2.03 9.29 -17.55
N VAL A 141 -0.78 9.68 -17.67
CA VAL A 141 -0.36 11.09 -17.53
C VAL A 141 -1.03 12.00 -18.57
N GLU A 142 -1.39 11.45 -19.71
CA GLU A 142 -2.08 12.13 -20.79
C GLU A 142 -3.53 12.55 -20.45
N GLU A 143 -4.11 11.92 -19.44
CA GLU A 143 -5.46 12.23 -18.95
C GLU A 143 -5.45 13.29 -17.84
N VAL A 144 -4.27 13.77 -17.43
CA VAL A 144 -4.15 14.75 -16.35
C VAL A 144 -4.39 16.15 -16.92
N GLU A 145 -5.29 16.91 -16.26
CA GLU A 145 -5.69 18.26 -16.65
C GLU A 145 -5.28 19.30 -15.61
N VAL A 146 -5.15 20.55 -16.02
CA VAL A 146 -4.92 21.71 -15.12
C VAL A 146 -6.10 21.83 -14.17
N GLY A 147 -5.79 22.02 -12.88
CA GLY A 147 -6.76 22.08 -11.80
C GLY A 147 -7.03 20.74 -11.11
N MET A 148 -6.60 19.61 -11.70
CA MET A 148 -6.72 18.33 -11.02
C MET A 148 -5.84 18.27 -9.77
N THR A 149 -6.32 17.58 -8.75
CA THR A 149 -5.53 17.19 -7.59
C THR A 149 -4.82 15.87 -7.87
N VAL A 150 -3.52 15.86 -7.69
CA VAL A 150 -2.66 14.69 -7.87
C VAL A 150 -1.91 14.36 -6.60
N PHE A 151 -1.57 13.09 -6.42
CA PHE A 151 -0.78 12.62 -5.29
C PHE A 151 0.59 12.16 -5.74
N LYS A 152 1.63 12.70 -5.12
CA LYS A 152 3.02 12.35 -5.38
C LYS A 152 3.66 11.76 -4.13
N ARG A 153 4.36 10.63 -4.31
CA ARG A 153 5.17 10.03 -3.25
C ARG A 153 6.48 10.81 -3.05
N SER A 154 6.78 11.12 -1.81
CA SER A 154 8.04 11.72 -1.37
C SER A 154 8.71 10.83 -0.31
N ILE A 155 9.91 11.19 0.15
CA ILE A 155 10.58 10.52 1.29
C ILE A 155 9.80 10.66 2.61
N HIS A 156 8.85 11.60 2.66
CA HIS A 156 7.99 11.85 3.83
C HIS A 156 6.55 11.32 3.63
N GLY A 157 6.34 10.39 2.70
CA GLY A 157 5.03 9.86 2.35
C GLY A 157 4.38 10.55 1.14
N TRP A 158 3.09 10.34 0.98
CA TRP A 158 2.31 10.93 -0.10
C TRP A 158 1.95 12.38 0.19
N LYS A 159 2.01 13.22 -0.85
CA LYS A 159 1.64 14.64 -0.78
C LYS A 159 0.65 14.97 -1.88
N GLU A 160 -0.34 15.78 -1.51
CA GLU A 160 -1.32 16.34 -2.42
C GLU A 160 -0.74 17.56 -3.14
N HIS A 161 -1.03 17.66 -4.44
CA HIS A 161 -0.61 18.78 -5.29
C HIS A 161 -1.72 19.12 -6.27
N THR A 162 -1.83 20.39 -6.64
CA THR A 162 -2.72 20.82 -7.72
C THR A 162 -1.92 21.01 -9.00
N VAL A 163 -2.43 20.50 -10.11
CA VAL A 163 -1.84 20.71 -11.44
C VAL A 163 -2.07 22.15 -11.88
N VAL A 164 -1.03 22.93 -12.03
CA VAL A 164 -1.13 24.36 -12.40
C VAL A 164 -0.82 24.61 -13.87
N SER A 165 -0.05 23.76 -14.53
CA SER A 165 0.21 23.80 -15.97
C SER A 165 0.55 22.44 -16.50
N LEU A 166 0.35 22.22 -17.81
CA LEU A 166 0.83 21.07 -18.55
C LEU A 166 2.07 21.50 -19.33
N GLY A 167 3.12 20.65 -19.33
CA GLY A 167 4.32 20.90 -20.13
C GLY A 167 4.02 20.95 -21.64
N ASN A 168 4.89 21.59 -22.41
CA ASN A 168 4.75 21.64 -23.86
C ASN A 168 5.25 20.32 -24.48
N PRO A 169 4.40 19.54 -25.18
CA PRO A 169 4.80 18.28 -25.81
C PRO A 169 5.88 18.45 -26.86
N GLU A 170 5.93 19.61 -27.55
CA GLU A 170 6.91 19.89 -28.62
C GLU A 170 8.34 20.05 -28.10
N GLU A 171 8.51 20.31 -26.81
CA GLU A 171 9.83 20.43 -26.18
C GLU A 171 10.30 19.10 -25.54
N GLY A 172 9.58 18.00 -25.72
CA GLY A 172 9.88 16.71 -25.05
C GLY A 172 9.72 16.74 -23.53
N LYS A 173 9.01 17.74 -23.01
CA LYS A 173 8.79 18.00 -21.59
C LYS A 173 7.30 18.00 -21.28
N SER A 174 6.63 16.91 -21.59
CA SER A 174 5.24 16.72 -21.16
C SER A 174 5.18 16.28 -19.71
N VAL A 175 5.26 17.23 -18.79
CA VAL A 175 5.13 16.98 -17.37
C VAL A 175 4.17 18.00 -16.78
N PRO A 176 3.12 17.57 -16.07
CA PRO A 176 2.31 18.49 -15.29
C PRO A 176 3.19 19.25 -14.28
N ALA A 177 3.20 20.57 -14.33
CA ALA A 177 3.78 21.35 -13.26
C ALA A 177 2.83 21.31 -12.06
N MET A 178 3.36 20.94 -10.89
CA MET A 178 2.60 20.81 -9.66
C MET A 178 3.12 21.80 -8.63
N CYS A 179 2.23 22.53 -7.98
CA CYS A 179 2.56 23.30 -6.80
C CYS A 179 2.11 22.56 -5.53
N PRO A 180 2.95 22.49 -4.49
CA PRO A 180 2.47 22.01 -3.19
C PRO A 180 1.47 23.02 -2.63
N ASP A 181 0.28 22.54 -2.21
CA ASP A 181 -0.67 23.35 -1.47
C ASP A 181 0.02 23.90 -0.21
N ASN A 182 -0.11 25.22 0.03
CA ASN A 182 0.50 25.99 1.12
C ASN A 182 2.00 26.29 1.02
N SER A 183 2.63 26.21 -0.14
CA SER A 183 3.97 26.79 -0.29
C SER A 183 3.87 28.32 -0.36
N PRO A 184 4.64 29.10 0.44
CA PRO A 184 4.72 30.54 0.30
C PRO A 184 5.43 30.98 -1.00
N TYR A 185 5.91 30.05 -1.78
CA TYR A 185 6.57 30.31 -3.07
C TYR A 185 5.53 30.20 -4.19
N THR A 186 4.95 31.32 -4.55
CA THR A 186 4.16 31.51 -5.79
C THR A 186 5.04 31.61 -7.03
N GLY A 187 6.21 31.02 -7.04
CA GLY A 187 7.07 30.93 -8.21
C GLY A 187 6.64 29.77 -9.09
N GLU A 188 6.51 30.01 -10.39
CA GLU A 188 6.43 28.97 -11.39
C GLU A 188 7.65 28.07 -11.24
N TYR A 189 7.48 26.90 -10.62
CA TYR A 189 8.52 25.87 -10.70
C TYR A 189 8.48 25.31 -12.12
N PRO A 190 9.59 25.44 -12.87
CA PRO A 190 9.67 24.78 -14.15
C PRO A 190 9.44 23.28 -13.94
N ALA A 191 8.61 22.71 -14.79
CA ALA A 191 8.32 21.30 -14.84
C ALA A 191 9.58 20.49 -14.51
N TRP A 192 9.54 19.71 -13.49
CA TRP A 192 10.57 18.93 -12.87
C TRP A 192 11.65 18.45 -13.83
N ASN A 193 12.71 19.20 -13.96
CA ASN A 193 13.95 18.71 -14.51
C ASN A 193 14.82 18.22 -13.36
N ILE A 194 14.45 17.08 -12.78
CA ILE A 194 15.37 16.31 -12.01
C ILE A 194 15.96 15.27 -12.95
N ASN A 195 17.05 15.65 -13.64
CA ASN A 195 17.98 14.74 -14.31
C ASN A 195 17.36 13.75 -15.32
N GLY A 196 16.49 14.20 -16.22
CA GLY A 196 16.11 13.40 -17.40
C GLY A 196 15.41 12.08 -17.13
N TYR A 197 14.88 11.87 -15.94
CA TYR A 197 14.21 10.62 -15.59
C TYR A 197 12.76 10.62 -16.00
N VAL A 198 12.39 9.52 -16.63
CA VAL A 198 11.04 9.14 -17.03
C VAL A 198 10.13 9.30 -15.84
N ILE A 199 9.18 10.18 -16.03
CA ILE A 199 8.09 10.33 -15.11
C ILE A 199 7.20 9.12 -15.26
N ASP A 200 6.67 8.64 -14.17
CA ASP A 200 5.71 7.56 -14.18
C ASP A 200 4.66 7.84 -15.25
N LYS A 201 4.44 6.87 -16.12
CA LYS A 201 3.42 6.95 -17.19
C LYS A 201 2.01 7.09 -16.61
N ASN A 202 1.86 6.87 -15.31
CA ASN A 202 0.61 6.90 -14.60
C ASN A 202 0.71 7.82 -13.39
N VAL A 203 -0.35 8.56 -13.14
CA VAL A 203 -0.49 9.52 -12.04
C VAL A 203 -1.71 9.18 -11.20
N ARG A 204 -1.58 9.27 -9.89
CA ARG A 204 -2.71 9.12 -8.98
C ARG A 204 -3.43 10.47 -8.84
N VAL A 205 -4.72 10.48 -9.16
CA VAL A 205 -5.57 11.68 -9.12
C VAL A 205 -6.73 11.50 -8.16
N ALA A 206 -7.12 12.59 -7.48
CA ALA A 206 -8.37 12.62 -6.73
C ALA A 206 -9.57 12.50 -7.69
N VAL A 207 -10.61 11.82 -7.25
CA VAL A 207 -11.87 11.65 -7.99
C VAL A 207 -12.86 12.73 -7.57
#